data_5ff32b8341268bfd4e6defa44093ff61
#
_entry.id   5ff32b8341268bfd4e6defa44093ff61
#
_cell.length_a   1.000
_cell.length_b   1.000
_cell.length_c   1.000
_cell.angle_alpha   90.00
_cell.angle_beta   90.00
_cell.angle_gamma   90.00
#
_symmetry.space_group_name_H-M   'P 1'
#
loop_
_entity.id
_entity.type
_entity.pdbx_description
1 polymer ?
#
loop_
_entity_poly.entity_id
_entity_poly.type
_entity_poly.pdbx_seq_one_letter_code
_entity_poly.pdbx_strand_id
1 'polypeptide(L)'
;MQLVLYGLFLVFLLVWFLRTEGFTSSPGSLVEDIKNKKVLVLFYNKDCGHCKTLKPEWDKAEEVMGDKMVAIDVTDSSNEEVKTITTKYKINSYPTMLVLYNVNNTETYEGERTKDALVSYVQSM
;
A
#
# COMPACT_ATOMS: atom_id res chain seq x y z
N MET A 1 7.76 25.86 36.22
CA MET A 1 7.92 24.40 35.98
C MET A 1 6.68 23.76 35.38
N GLN A 2 5.46 24.00 35.88
CA GLN A 2 4.25 23.40 35.30
C GLN A 2 3.95 23.84 33.86
N LEU A 3 4.20 25.08 33.49
CA LEU A 3 3.98 25.57 32.12
C LEU A 3 4.92 24.94 31.08
N VAL A 4 6.15 24.61 31.46
CA VAL A 4 7.13 23.92 30.57
C VAL A 4 6.71 22.48 30.33
N LEU A 5 6.20 21.80 31.36
CA LEU A 5 5.70 20.42 31.24
C LEU A 5 4.44 20.34 30.36
N TYR A 6 3.54 21.32 30.46
CA TYR A 6 2.36 21.45 29.60
C TYR A 6 2.75 21.70 28.14
N GLY A 7 3.74 22.57 27.92
CA GLY A 7 4.27 22.83 26.58
C GLY A 7 4.88 21.60 25.93
N LEU A 8 5.67 20.82 26.66
CA LEU A 8 6.26 19.57 26.19
C LEU A 8 5.21 18.49 25.91
N PHE A 9 4.17 18.41 26.74
CA PHE A 9 3.08 17.45 26.55
C PHE A 9 2.23 17.79 25.32
N LEU A 10 1.95 19.07 25.07
CA LEU A 10 1.24 19.53 23.88
C LEU A 10 2.06 19.28 22.60
N VAL A 11 3.36 19.53 22.64
CA VAL A 11 4.26 19.22 21.50
C VAL A 11 4.30 17.71 21.25
N PHE A 12 4.35 16.89 22.30
CA PHE A 12 4.35 15.44 22.17
C PHE A 12 3.02 14.91 21.58
N LEU A 13 1.87 15.47 22.02
CA LEU A 13 0.56 15.15 21.44
C LEU A 13 0.46 15.60 19.97
N LEU A 14 0.99 16.76 19.62
CA LEU A 14 1.01 17.28 18.26
C LEU A 14 1.88 16.40 17.34
N VAL A 15 3.04 15.99 17.80
CA VAL A 15 3.93 15.08 17.07
C VAL A 15 3.29 13.70 16.93
N TRP A 16 2.56 13.23 17.95
CA TRP A 16 1.86 11.94 17.89
C TRP A 16 0.65 11.99 16.96
N PHE A 17 -0.08 13.10 16.96
CA PHE A 17 -1.22 13.32 16.05
C PHE A 17 -0.78 13.44 14.60
N LEU A 18 0.38 14.04 14.33
CA LEU A 18 0.96 14.12 12.99
C LEU A 18 1.50 12.76 12.45
N ARG A 19 1.69 11.77 13.33
CA ARG A 19 2.13 10.42 12.95
C ARG A 19 1.01 9.44 12.66
N THR A 20 -0.25 9.81 12.93
CA THR A 20 -1.42 8.93 12.75
C THR A 20 -2.12 9.10 11.40
N GLU A 21 -1.50 9.80 10.45
CA GLU A 21 -2.00 9.76 9.08
C GLU A 21 -1.69 8.39 8.50
N GLY A 22 -2.65 7.49 8.61
CA GLY A 22 -2.64 6.25 7.86
C GLY A 22 -2.47 6.58 6.38
N PHE A 23 -1.39 6.13 5.80
CA PHE A 23 -1.06 6.34 4.40
C PHE A 23 -2.07 5.56 3.54
N THR A 24 -3.19 6.20 3.24
CA THR A 24 -4.09 5.74 2.18
C THR A 24 -3.56 6.28 0.87
N SER A 25 -2.76 5.48 0.18
CA SER A 25 -2.27 5.84 -1.15
C SER A 25 -3.43 5.95 -2.12
N SER A 26 -3.68 7.15 -2.62
CA SER A 26 -4.54 7.32 -3.79
C SER A 26 -3.83 6.78 -5.04
N PRO A 27 -4.57 6.30 -6.06
CA PRO A 27 -3.96 5.87 -7.32
C PRO A 27 -3.01 6.89 -7.95
N GLY A 28 -3.24 8.18 -7.70
CA GLY A 28 -2.37 9.27 -8.20
C GLY A 28 -1.02 9.38 -7.50
N SER A 29 -0.92 9.01 -6.22
CA SER A 29 0.34 9.08 -5.46
C SER A 29 1.29 7.93 -5.78
N LEU A 30 0.79 6.81 -6.31
CA LEU A 30 1.61 5.64 -6.65
C LEU A 30 2.75 5.99 -7.63
N VAL A 31 2.51 6.89 -8.57
CA VAL A 31 3.50 7.27 -9.59
C VAL A 31 4.72 7.94 -8.96
N GLU A 32 4.53 8.73 -7.90
CA GLU A 32 5.64 9.33 -7.17
C GLU A 32 6.41 8.30 -6.34
N ASP A 33 5.68 7.36 -5.72
CA ASP A 33 6.28 6.33 -4.85
C ASP A 33 7.20 5.37 -5.61
N ILE A 34 6.90 5.04 -6.87
CA ILE A 34 7.65 4.08 -7.67
C ILE A 34 8.86 4.67 -8.42
N LYS A 35 9.05 6.00 -8.42
CA LYS A 35 10.13 6.63 -9.20
C LYS A 35 11.53 6.17 -8.81
N ASN A 36 11.76 5.90 -7.54
CA ASN A 36 13.10 5.67 -6.99
C ASN A 36 13.25 4.37 -6.18
N LYS A 37 12.21 3.55 -6.07
CA LYS A 37 12.23 2.31 -5.28
C LYS A 37 11.32 1.25 -5.89
N LYS A 38 11.62 -0.01 -5.57
CA LYS A 38 10.69 -1.11 -5.84
C LYS A 38 9.58 -1.12 -4.81
N VAL A 39 8.34 -1.26 -5.27
CA VAL A 39 7.14 -1.33 -4.43
C VAL A 39 6.30 -2.53 -4.85
N LEU A 40 5.88 -3.34 -3.90
CA LEU A 40 4.88 -4.38 -4.13
C LEU A 40 3.50 -3.76 -3.99
N VAL A 41 2.71 -3.80 -5.07
CA VAL A 41 1.39 -3.18 -5.14
C VAL A 41 0.31 -4.25 -5.26
N LEU A 42 -0.67 -4.19 -4.38
CA LEU A 42 -1.89 -5.00 -4.42
C LEU A 42 -3.02 -4.20 -5.05
N PHE A 43 -3.57 -4.73 -6.13
CA PHE A 43 -4.85 -4.27 -6.69
C PHE A 43 -5.96 -5.21 -6.22
N TYR A 44 -6.91 -4.69 -5.45
CA TYR A 44 -7.96 -5.50 -4.86
C TYR A 44 -9.36 -4.90 -5.05
N ASN A 45 -10.34 -5.78 -5.04
CA ASN A 45 -11.76 -5.43 -5.04
C ASN A 45 -12.37 -5.92 -3.72
N LYS A 46 -13.06 -5.06 -2.99
CA LYS A 46 -13.68 -5.37 -1.70
C LYS A 46 -14.72 -6.48 -1.77
N ASP A 47 -15.34 -6.67 -2.92
CA ASP A 47 -16.39 -7.69 -3.14
C ASP A 47 -15.81 -9.05 -3.57
N CYS A 48 -14.52 -9.14 -3.81
CA CYS A 48 -13.83 -10.37 -4.22
C CYS A 48 -13.50 -11.26 -3.01
N GLY A 49 -13.92 -12.52 -3.02
CA GLY A 49 -13.68 -13.47 -1.94
C GLY A 49 -12.19 -13.74 -1.67
N HIS A 50 -11.39 -13.91 -2.73
CA HIS A 50 -9.93 -14.10 -2.60
C HIS A 50 -9.22 -12.87 -2.06
N CYS A 51 -9.69 -11.67 -2.40
CA CYS A 51 -9.19 -10.42 -1.83
C CYS A 51 -9.48 -10.32 -0.33
N LYS A 52 -10.68 -10.74 0.11
CA LYS A 52 -11.04 -10.77 1.53
C LYS A 52 -10.16 -11.73 2.35
N THR A 53 -9.75 -12.83 1.77
CA THR A 53 -8.82 -13.79 2.41
C THR A 53 -7.39 -13.26 2.46
N LEU A 54 -6.92 -12.62 1.40
CA LEU A 54 -5.57 -12.05 1.32
C LEU A 54 -5.40 -10.81 2.20
N LYS A 55 -6.38 -9.94 2.26
CA LYS A 55 -6.25 -8.60 2.86
C LYS A 55 -5.72 -8.61 4.31
N PRO A 56 -6.17 -9.50 5.23
CA PRO A 56 -5.60 -9.59 6.57
C PRO A 56 -4.11 -9.93 6.58
N GLU A 57 -3.67 -10.84 5.73
CA GLU A 57 -2.26 -11.22 5.60
C GLU A 57 -1.43 -10.08 5.00
N TRP A 58 -1.99 -9.40 4.00
CA TRP A 58 -1.39 -8.20 3.41
C TRP A 58 -1.19 -7.10 4.45
N ASP A 59 -2.22 -6.77 5.23
CA ASP A 59 -2.18 -5.70 6.22
C ASP A 59 -1.11 -5.95 7.29
N LYS A 60 -0.95 -7.19 7.74
CA LYS A 60 0.13 -7.59 8.67
C LYS A 60 1.52 -7.43 8.05
N ALA A 61 1.69 -7.78 6.78
CA ALA A 61 2.95 -7.63 6.06
C ALA A 61 3.28 -6.15 5.80
N GLU A 62 2.30 -5.35 5.40
CA GLU A 62 2.44 -3.92 5.19
C GLU A 62 2.83 -3.18 6.48
N GLU A 63 2.28 -3.59 7.63
CA GLU A 63 2.66 -3.05 8.93
C GLU A 63 4.16 -3.23 9.23
N VAL A 64 4.74 -4.34 8.79
CA VAL A 64 6.19 -4.63 8.94
C VAL A 64 7.03 -3.92 7.89
N MET A 65 6.59 -3.93 6.63
CA MET A 65 7.38 -3.47 5.49
C MET A 65 7.18 -2.00 5.12
N GLY A 66 6.12 -1.39 5.64
CA GLY A 66 5.83 0.05 5.47
C GLY A 66 5.63 0.45 4.00
N ASP A 67 6.31 1.48 3.57
CA ASP A 67 6.16 2.10 2.25
C ASP A 67 6.66 1.28 1.05
N LYS A 68 7.21 0.11 1.29
CA LYS A 68 7.55 -0.88 0.24
C LYS A 68 6.35 -1.69 -0.23
N MET A 69 5.23 -1.58 0.44
CA MET A 69 3.97 -2.24 0.11
C MET A 69 2.85 -1.21 0.02
N VAL A 70 2.03 -1.29 -1.01
CA VAL A 70 0.90 -0.38 -1.25
C VAL A 70 -0.31 -1.18 -1.70
N ALA A 71 -1.46 -0.97 -1.07
CA ALA A 71 -2.72 -1.57 -1.49
C ALA A 71 -3.61 -0.51 -2.16
N ILE A 72 -4.15 -0.83 -3.32
CA ILE A 72 -5.04 0.05 -4.11
C ILE A 72 -6.40 -0.61 -4.23
N ASP A 73 -7.40 0.08 -3.73
CA ASP A 73 -8.80 -0.30 -3.88
C ASP A 73 -9.30 0.08 -5.27
N VAL A 74 -9.66 -0.91 -6.06
CA VAL A 74 -10.20 -0.75 -7.40
C VAL A 74 -11.65 -1.22 -7.52
N THR A 75 -12.36 -1.22 -6.39
CA THR A 75 -13.78 -1.66 -6.34
C THR A 75 -14.68 -0.76 -7.17
N ASP A 76 -14.49 0.56 -7.12
CA ASP A 76 -15.28 1.52 -7.90
C ASP A 76 -14.75 1.65 -9.33
N SER A 77 -15.25 0.83 -10.22
CA SER A 77 -14.92 0.87 -11.65
C SER A 77 -15.44 2.11 -12.40
N SER A 78 -16.28 2.92 -11.77
CA SER A 78 -16.75 4.20 -12.35
C SER A 78 -15.75 5.35 -12.14
N ASN A 79 -14.85 5.19 -11.17
CA ASN A 79 -13.82 6.18 -10.86
C ASN A 79 -12.77 6.26 -11.98
N GLU A 80 -12.52 7.46 -12.49
CA GLU A 80 -11.57 7.68 -13.60
C GLU A 80 -10.11 7.35 -13.25
N GLU A 81 -9.69 7.58 -12.00
CA GLU A 81 -8.36 7.19 -11.55
C GLU A 81 -8.20 5.67 -11.52
N VAL A 82 -9.23 4.95 -11.06
CA VAL A 82 -9.28 3.48 -11.08
C VAL A 82 -9.21 2.95 -12.50
N LYS A 83 -10.00 3.51 -13.42
CA LYS A 83 -9.95 3.14 -14.85
C LYS A 83 -8.56 3.38 -15.44
N THR A 84 -7.98 4.51 -15.15
CA THR A 84 -6.64 4.88 -15.66
C THR A 84 -5.58 3.89 -15.19
N ILE A 85 -5.54 3.58 -13.89
CA ILE A 85 -4.51 2.70 -13.31
C ILE A 85 -4.71 1.24 -13.73
N THR A 86 -5.95 0.76 -13.76
CA THR A 86 -6.25 -0.62 -14.17
C THR A 86 -5.96 -0.85 -15.65
N THR A 87 -6.23 0.14 -16.50
CA THR A 87 -5.88 0.10 -17.92
C THR A 87 -4.37 0.14 -18.13
N LYS A 88 -3.68 1.05 -17.45
CA LYS A 88 -2.23 1.20 -17.55
C LYS A 88 -1.48 -0.09 -17.21
N TYR A 89 -1.85 -0.76 -16.13
CA TYR A 89 -1.21 -1.99 -15.66
C TYR A 89 -1.92 -3.26 -16.12
N LYS A 90 -2.92 -3.14 -16.98
CA LYS A 90 -3.71 -4.27 -17.54
C LYS A 90 -4.29 -5.19 -16.47
N ILE A 91 -4.85 -4.57 -15.42
CA ILE A 91 -5.46 -5.29 -14.30
C ILE A 91 -6.83 -5.80 -14.75
N ASN A 92 -6.98 -7.11 -14.89
CA ASN A 92 -8.20 -7.77 -15.36
C ASN A 92 -8.72 -8.86 -14.41
N SER A 93 -8.04 -9.08 -13.31
CA SER A 93 -8.41 -10.06 -12.28
C SER A 93 -8.01 -9.57 -10.89
N TYR A 94 -8.62 -10.12 -9.85
CA TYR A 94 -8.39 -9.74 -8.46
C TYR A 94 -8.25 -10.96 -7.55
N PRO A 95 -7.34 -10.93 -6.58
CA PRO A 95 -6.32 -9.90 -6.38
C PRO A 95 -5.18 -10.02 -7.42
N THR A 96 -4.61 -8.89 -7.81
CA THR A 96 -3.38 -8.86 -8.61
C THR A 96 -2.30 -8.13 -7.82
N MET A 97 -1.12 -8.73 -7.71
CA MET A 97 0.04 -8.15 -7.04
C MET A 97 1.17 -7.95 -8.05
N LEU A 98 1.63 -6.71 -8.17
CA LEU A 98 2.71 -6.33 -9.07
C LEU A 98 3.86 -5.69 -8.30
N VAL A 99 5.08 -6.05 -8.62
CA VAL A 99 6.25 -5.26 -8.26
C VAL A 99 6.42 -4.17 -9.29
N LEU A 100 6.38 -2.94 -8.86
CA LEU A 100 6.59 -1.77 -9.71
C LEU A 100 7.93 -1.14 -9.37
N TYR A 101 8.75 -0.90 -10.39
CA TYR A 101 9.97 -0.12 -10.29
C TYR A 101 10.17 0.62 -11.61
N ASN A 102 10.27 1.94 -11.55
CA ASN A 102 10.10 2.77 -12.74
C ASN A 102 8.69 2.73 -13.32
N VAL A 103 8.37 3.71 -14.13
CA VAL A 103 7.04 3.85 -14.75
C VAL A 103 6.70 2.71 -15.72
N ASN A 104 7.71 1.99 -16.21
CA ASN A 104 7.55 1.00 -17.29
C ASN A 104 7.92 -0.45 -16.93
N ASN A 105 8.44 -0.69 -15.74
CA ASN A 105 8.89 -2.02 -15.34
C ASN A 105 7.95 -2.61 -14.30
N THR A 106 7.32 -3.73 -14.66
CA THR A 106 6.40 -4.46 -13.81
C THR A 106 6.76 -5.94 -13.78
N GLU A 107 6.65 -6.55 -12.61
CA GLU A 107 6.79 -7.98 -12.41
C GLU A 107 5.61 -8.48 -11.59
N THR A 108 4.99 -9.59 -11.99
CA THR A 108 3.86 -10.17 -11.26
C THR A 108 4.37 -11.02 -10.10
N TYR A 109 3.82 -10.80 -8.92
CA TYR A 109 4.04 -11.69 -7.78
C TYR A 109 3.08 -12.89 -7.84
N GLU A 110 3.62 -14.09 -7.90
CA GLU A 110 2.87 -15.34 -7.97
C GLU A 110 3.16 -16.28 -6.79
N GLY A 111 3.77 -15.74 -5.72
CA GLY A 111 4.10 -16.50 -4.52
C GLY A 111 2.91 -16.74 -3.59
N GLU A 112 3.20 -17.31 -2.43
CA GLU A 112 2.20 -17.56 -1.39
C GLU A 112 1.64 -16.25 -0.83
N ARG A 113 0.34 -16.28 -0.50
CA ARG A 113 -0.41 -15.12 0.01
C ARG A 113 -0.46 -15.09 1.54
N THR A 114 0.65 -15.40 2.18
CA THR A 114 0.80 -15.33 3.64
C THR A 114 1.65 -14.12 4.02
N LYS A 115 1.45 -13.61 5.24
CA LYS A 115 2.26 -12.51 5.78
C LYS A 115 3.77 -12.81 5.63
N ASP A 116 4.21 -13.99 6.05
CA ASP A 116 5.64 -14.33 6.08
C ASP A 116 6.24 -14.44 4.68
N ALA A 117 5.51 -15.01 3.72
CA ALA A 117 5.95 -15.07 2.33
C ALA A 117 6.04 -13.66 1.69
N LEU A 118 5.06 -12.81 1.95
CA LEU A 118 5.05 -11.42 1.47
C LEU A 118 6.21 -10.62 2.05
N VAL A 119 6.43 -10.70 3.37
CA VAL A 119 7.55 -10.02 4.04
C VAL A 119 8.88 -10.51 3.48
N SER A 120 9.10 -11.81 3.37
CA SER A 120 10.34 -12.38 2.82
C SER A 120 10.60 -11.91 1.40
N TYR A 121 9.57 -11.87 0.57
CA TYR A 121 9.69 -11.40 -0.81
C TYR A 121 10.07 -9.92 -0.89
N VAL A 122 9.37 -9.07 -0.15
CA VAL A 122 9.64 -7.63 -0.13
C VAL A 122 11.01 -7.31 0.43
N GLN A 123 11.49 -8.09 1.42
CA GLN A 123 12.87 -7.95 1.92
C GLN A 123 13.93 -8.32 0.89
N SER A 124 13.61 -9.21 -0.04
CA SER A 124 14.54 -9.66 -1.10
C SER A 124 14.58 -8.72 -2.32
N MET A 125 13.62 -7.80 -2.43
CA MET A 125 13.59 -6.79 -3.51
C MET A 125 14.74 -5.75 -3.34
#